data_3809f13c18dfcb2c8a01eff7869d663e
#
_entry.id   3809f13c18dfcb2c8a01eff7869d663e
#
_cell.length_a   1.000
_cell.length_b   1.000
_cell.length_c   1.000
_cell.angle_alpha   90.00
_cell.angle_beta   90.00
_cell.angle_gamma   90.00
#
_symmetry.space_group_name_H-M   'P 1'
#
loop_
_entity.id
_entity.type
_entity.pdbx_description
1 polymer ?
#
loop_
_entity_poly.entity_id
_entity_poly.type
_entity_poly.pdbx_seq_one_letter_code
_entity_poly.pdbx_strand_id
1 'polypeptide(L)'
;NGMTVGVNVQLEANSNQGDQIDESYIILKGGFGEINLGSENSAQYKMHYAPSDFGIGMNSGDESSWVATIADAGGDQISKSGMFRAPLGSTYVEVTRANDSEKITYYTPRVEGFQLGVSYSPDSNQDSNGMPNRDTNNTDLVMVGANFKKNMGGMSIGVSAGYGTVTDAPSAAGSLEPSATNFGVKIGMGGMSAGVSMASFEDHGSGDGTSINAGVAYSSGKMGVSL
;
A
#
# COMPACT_ATOMS: atom_id res chain seq x y z
N ASN A 1 27.38 16.56 4.83
CA ASN A 1 26.16 15.97 4.24
C ASN A 1 26.49 14.53 3.85
N GLY A 2 26.29 13.58 4.80
CA GLY A 2 26.55 12.17 4.56
C GLY A 2 25.36 11.49 3.86
N MET A 3 25.67 10.42 3.13
CA MET A 3 24.70 9.47 2.63
C MET A 3 24.63 8.28 3.58
N THR A 4 23.43 7.81 3.89
CA THR A 4 23.20 6.57 4.62
C THR A 4 22.84 5.49 3.62
N VAL A 5 23.41 4.31 3.77
CA VAL A 5 23.08 3.11 3.02
C VAL A 5 22.53 2.09 4.00
N GLY A 6 21.39 1.53 3.69
CA GLY A 6 20.72 0.48 4.47
C GLY A 6 20.24 -0.66 3.59
N VAL A 7 19.90 -1.76 4.22
CA VAL A 7 19.23 -2.91 3.58
C VAL A 7 18.05 -3.29 4.47
N ASN A 8 16.91 -3.56 3.88
CA ASN A 8 15.76 -4.18 4.54
C ASN A 8 15.56 -5.59 3.97
N VAL A 9 15.30 -6.56 4.83
CA VAL A 9 14.90 -7.91 4.45
C VAL A 9 13.80 -8.32 5.42
N GLN A 10 12.63 -8.61 4.90
CA GLN A 10 11.48 -9.11 5.66
C GLN A 10 11.35 -10.61 5.42
N LEU A 11 11.33 -11.39 6.50
CA LEU A 11 11.23 -12.83 6.43
C LEU A 11 9.84 -13.29 6.85
N GLU A 12 9.19 -14.09 6.04
CA GLU A 12 7.98 -14.81 6.39
C GLU A 12 8.32 -16.06 7.21
N ALA A 13 8.60 -15.89 8.48
CA ALA A 13 9.08 -16.96 9.36
C ALA A 13 8.09 -18.12 9.57
N ASN A 14 6.86 -17.98 9.15
CA ASN A 14 5.78 -18.95 9.31
C ASN A 14 5.29 -19.56 7.97
N SER A 15 5.90 -19.20 6.87
CA SER A 15 5.60 -19.76 5.56
C SER A 15 6.27 -21.13 5.38
N ASN A 16 5.50 -22.14 4.98
CA ASN A 16 6.04 -23.46 4.59
C ASN A 16 6.08 -23.63 3.07
N GLN A 17 5.75 -22.60 2.32
CA GLN A 17 5.50 -22.67 0.89
C GLN A 17 6.39 -21.66 0.17
N GLY A 18 7.49 -22.10 -0.39
CA GLY A 18 8.23 -21.49 -1.48
C GLY A 18 8.86 -20.10 -1.26
N ASP A 19 8.09 -19.13 -0.89
CA ASP A 19 8.55 -17.78 -0.64
C ASP A 19 8.77 -17.52 0.85
N GLN A 20 10.00 -17.21 1.23
CA GLN A 20 10.38 -16.95 2.61
C GLN A 20 10.84 -15.50 2.84
N ILE A 21 10.97 -14.72 1.77
CA ILE A 21 11.36 -13.32 1.82
C ILE A 21 10.23 -12.50 1.22
N ASP A 22 9.49 -11.80 2.06
CA ASP A 22 8.39 -10.93 1.65
C ASP A 22 8.91 -9.67 0.93
N GLU A 23 9.84 -8.97 1.56
CA GLU A 23 10.47 -7.79 0.96
C GLU A 23 12.01 -7.83 1.11
N SER A 24 12.72 -7.39 0.07
CA SER A 24 14.16 -7.18 0.14
C SER A 24 14.59 -6.01 -0.74
N TYR A 25 15.14 -4.96 -0.12
CA TYR A 25 15.56 -3.78 -0.87
C TYR A 25 16.70 -3.02 -0.20
N ILE A 26 17.44 -2.27 -1.02
CA ILE A 26 18.50 -1.35 -0.60
C ILE A 26 17.90 0.04 -0.42
N ILE A 27 18.32 0.75 0.61
CA ILE A 27 17.92 2.11 0.95
C ILE A 27 19.14 3.04 0.82
N LEU A 28 19.00 4.07 0.00
CA LEU A 28 19.99 5.16 -0.12
C LEU A 28 19.31 6.45 0.33
N LYS A 29 19.80 7.07 1.41
CA LYS A 29 19.18 8.25 2.01
C LYS A 29 20.18 9.37 2.24
N GLY A 30 19.76 10.59 1.90
CA GLY A 30 20.60 11.79 2.05
C GLY A 30 19.80 13.07 1.97
N GLY A 31 20.51 14.19 1.79
CA GLY A 31 19.86 15.51 1.60
C GLY A 31 18.98 15.60 0.35
N PHE A 32 19.16 14.69 -0.59
CA PHE A 32 18.35 14.58 -1.80
C PHE A 32 17.01 13.85 -1.59
N GLY A 33 16.79 13.23 -0.43
CA GLY A 33 15.66 12.36 -0.13
C GLY A 33 16.08 10.92 0.09
N GLU A 34 15.24 9.97 -0.38
CA GLU A 34 15.46 8.53 -0.21
C GLU A 34 15.19 7.81 -1.52
N ILE A 35 16.08 6.89 -1.89
CA ILE A 35 15.90 5.97 -3.03
C ILE A 35 15.92 4.55 -2.47
N ASN A 36 14.92 3.76 -2.83
CA ASN A 36 14.85 2.34 -2.53
C ASN A 36 14.93 1.54 -3.83
N LEU A 37 15.62 0.41 -3.80
CA LEU A 37 15.84 -0.47 -4.95
C LEU A 37 15.63 -1.92 -4.52
N GLY A 38 14.67 -2.58 -5.09
CA GLY A 38 14.34 -3.99 -4.84
C GLY A 38 12.85 -4.24 -4.65
N SER A 39 12.52 -5.38 -4.07
CA SER A 39 11.18 -5.82 -3.76
C SER A 39 10.64 -5.11 -2.51
N GLU A 40 9.65 -4.25 -2.69
CA GLU A 40 9.01 -3.51 -1.58
C GLU A 40 7.62 -2.99 -1.96
N ASN A 41 6.85 -2.55 -0.97
CA ASN A 41 5.63 -1.79 -1.19
C ASN A 41 5.93 -0.42 -1.84
N SER A 42 5.10 0.01 -2.78
CA SER A 42 5.28 1.26 -3.53
C SER A 42 5.08 2.54 -2.71
N ALA A 43 5.44 3.67 -3.30
CA ALA A 43 5.16 5.00 -2.75
C ALA A 43 3.65 5.24 -2.56
N GLN A 44 2.79 4.73 -3.45
CA GLN A 44 1.34 4.81 -3.34
C GLN A 44 0.86 4.20 -2.02
N TYR A 45 1.35 3.02 -1.67
CA TYR A 45 1.02 2.31 -0.45
C TYR A 45 1.67 2.96 0.79
N LYS A 46 2.99 3.13 0.79
CA LYS A 46 3.76 3.56 1.97
C LYS A 46 3.46 4.99 2.42
N MET A 47 2.97 5.84 1.53
CA MET A 47 2.63 7.22 1.84
C MET A 47 1.17 7.42 2.24
N HIS A 48 0.36 6.36 2.22
CA HIS A 48 -1.06 6.42 2.56
C HIS A 48 -1.29 6.58 4.06
N TYR A 49 -2.37 7.29 4.41
CA TYR A 49 -2.89 7.40 5.77
C TYR A 49 -4.29 6.83 5.84
N ALA A 50 -4.49 5.88 6.73
CA ALA A 50 -5.80 5.32 7.08
C ALA A 50 -6.10 5.54 8.57
N PRO A 51 -7.32 5.29 9.04
CA PRO A 51 -7.64 5.27 10.46
C PRO A 51 -6.64 4.44 11.25
N SER A 52 -6.29 4.86 12.47
CA SER A 52 -5.49 4.02 13.35
C SER A 52 -6.32 2.84 13.82
N ASP A 53 -5.70 1.67 13.85
CA ASP A 53 -6.23 0.53 14.59
C ASP A 53 -5.20 0.01 15.61
N PHE A 54 -5.68 -0.69 16.62
CA PHE A 54 -4.91 -1.48 17.56
C PHE A 54 -5.21 -2.97 17.39
N GLY A 55 -6.02 -3.31 16.40
CA GLY A 55 -6.22 -4.65 15.94
C GLY A 55 -4.97 -5.16 15.24
N ILE A 56 -5.05 -6.36 14.76
CA ILE A 56 -3.96 -7.01 14.06
C ILE A 56 -4.07 -6.62 12.58
N GLY A 57 -3.64 -5.39 12.23
CA GLY A 57 -3.52 -4.91 10.84
C GLY A 57 -4.82 -4.80 10.04
N MET A 58 -5.95 -4.55 10.70
CA MET A 58 -7.25 -4.55 10.01
C MET A 58 -7.35 -3.53 8.87
N ASN A 59 -6.65 -2.42 8.97
CA ASN A 59 -6.63 -1.41 7.91
C ASN A 59 -5.63 -1.70 6.79
N SER A 60 -4.55 -2.40 7.09
CA SER A 60 -3.59 -2.87 6.07
C SER A 60 -4.07 -4.11 5.34
N GLY A 61 -4.95 -4.88 5.96
CA GLY A 61 -5.66 -5.99 5.36
C GLY A 61 -5.03 -7.35 5.50
N ASP A 62 -3.81 -7.44 5.96
CA ASP A 62 -3.10 -8.71 6.02
C ASP A 62 -3.73 -9.68 7.02
N GLU A 63 -4.26 -9.16 8.14
CA GLU A 63 -4.88 -9.96 9.20
C GLU A 63 -6.39 -10.10 9.07
N SER A 64 -7.00 -9.47 8.09
CA SER A 64 -8.45 -9.64 7.85
C SER A 64 -8.80 -11.04 7.36
N SER A 65 -7.83 -11.81 6.89
CA SER A 65 -8.00 -13.24 6.63
C SER A 65 -8.38 -14.05 7.89
N TRP A 66 -8.21 -13.48 9.08
CA TRP A 66 -8.65 -14.08 10.35
C TRP A 66 -10.14 -13.83 10.65
N VAL A 67 -10.75 -12.88 9.96
CA VAL A 67 -12.19 -12.62 10.08
C VAL A 67 -12.93 -13.56 9.16
N ALA A 68 -13.89 -14.30 9.70
CA ALA A 68 -14.75 -15.15 8.90
C ALA A 68 -15.47 -14.32 7.83
N THR A 69 -15.23 -14.63 6.56
CA THR A 69 -15.90 -13.96 5.45
C THR A 69 -17.37 -14.32 5.43
N ILE A 70 -18.23 -13.35 5.17
CA ILE A 70 -19.64 -13.58 4.93
C ILE A 70 -19.76 -14.24 3.55
N ALA A 71 -20.36 -15.42 3.51
CA ALA A 71 -20.71 -16.06 2.25
C ALA A 71 -22.00 -15.45 1.70
N ASP A 72 -22.11 -15.36 0.39
CA ASP A 72 -23.36 -15.03 -0.28
C ASP A 72 -24.36 -16.22 -0.21
N ALA A 73 -25.55 -16.03 -0.76
CA ALA A 73 -26.58 -17.08 -0.78
C ALA A 73 -26.19 -18.33 -1.60
N GLY A 74 -25.16 -18.24 -2.43
CA GLY A 74 -24.58 -19.34 -3.20
C GLY A 74 -23.47 -20.09 -2.46
N GLY A 75 -23.06 -19.59 -1.29
CA GLY A 75 -21.94 -20.13 -0.52
C GLY A 75 -20.57 -19.62 -0.96
N ASP A 76 -20.52 -18.71 -1.94
CA ASP A 76 -19.29 -18.06 -2.37
C ASP A 76 -18.90 -16.95 -1.39
N GLN A 77 -17.62 -16.90 -1.06
CA GLN A 77 -17.14 -15.84 -0.19
C GLN A 77 -17.29 -14.49 -0.88
N ILE A 78 -17.94 -13.55 -0.21
CA ILE A 78 -18.00 -12.15 -0.65
C ILE A 78 -16.64 -11.53 -0.43
N SER A 79 -15.68 -11.91 -1.24
CA SER A 79 -14.34 -11.39 -1.20
C SER A 79 -13.96 -10.91 -2.59
N LYS A 80 -13.63 -9.64 -2.69
CA LYS A 80 -12.97 -9.12 -3.89
C LYS A 80 -11.45 -9.39 -3.81
N SER A 81 -11.11 -10.63 -3.54
CA SER A 81 -9.77 -11.09 -3.18
C SER A 81 -8.68 -10.78 -4.22
N GLY A 82 -9.03 -10.44 -5.45
CA GLY A 82 -8.06 -10.04 -6.47
C GLY A 82 -7.68 -8.55 -6.43
N MET A 83 -8.46 -7.71 -5.73
CA MET A 83 -8.33 -6.25 -5.79
C MET A 83 -7.92 -5.64 -4.44
N PHE A 84 -8.52 -6.10 -3.35
CA PHE A 84 -8.21 -5.60 -2.03
C PHE A 84 -7.45 -6.66 -1.24
N ARG A 85 -6.49 -6.22 -0.42
CA ARG A 85 -5.71 -7.10 0.45
C ARG A 85 -6.56 -7.84 1.47
N ALA A 86 -7.73 -7.29 1.78
CA ALA A 86 -8.63 -7.83 2.79
C ALA A 86 -10.00 -8.19 2.22
N PRO A 87 -10.69 -9.22 2.75
CA PRO A 87 -12.06 -9.55 2.38
C PRO A 87 -13.05 -8.41 2.57
N LEU A 88 -12.84 -7.57 3.58
CA LEU A 88 -13.66 -6.38 3.85
C LEU A 88 -13.19 -5.14 3.09
N GLY A 89 -12.13 -5.28 2.29
CA GLY A 89 -11.48 -4.19 1.59
C GLY A 89 -10.46 -3.45 2.46
N SER A 90 -9.36 -3.07 1.84
CA SER A 90 -8.32 -2.22 2.42
C SER A 90 -8.20 -0.96 1.57
N THR A 91 -7.76 0.15 2.18
CA THR A 91 -7.43 1.37 1.46
C THR A 91 -5.94 1.53 1.23
N TYR A 92 -5.14 0.61 1.76
CA TYR A 92 -3.74 0.44 1.39
C TYR A 92 -3.68 -0.38 0.10
N VAL A 93 -3.54 0.30 -1.02
CA VAL A 93 -3.60 -0.31 -2.35
C VAL A 93 -2.39 0.03 -3.19
N GLU A 94 -2.13 -0.83 -4.14
CA GLU A 94 -1.18 -0.67 -5.22
C GLU A 94 -1.83 -1.20 -6.50
N VAL A 95 -1.56 -0.57 -7.63
CA VAL A 95 -2.09 -1.05 -8.89
C VAL A 95 -1.63 -2.51 -9.12
N THR A 96 -2.54 -3.38 -9.53
CA THR A 96 -2.32 -4.82 -9.75
C THR A 96 -1.76 -5.60 -8.56
N ARG A 97 -1.79 -5.03 -7.35
CA ARG A 97 -1.17 -5.62 -6.16
C ARG A 97 0.33 -5.90 -6.32
N ALA A 98 1.04 -4.98 -6.95
CA ALA A 98 2.47 -5.08 -7.22
C ALA A 98 3.34 -4.83 -5.96
N ASN A 99 2.85 -5.23 -4.76
CA ASN A 99 3.47 -4.92 -3.47
C ASN A 99 4.93 -5.39 -3.38
N ASP A 100 5.20 -6.63 -3.75
CA ASP A 100 6.54 -7.20 -3.58
C ASP A 100 7.30 -7.32 -4.90
N SER A 101 6.82 -6.67 -5.98
CA SER A 101 7.53 -6.64 -7.24
C SER A 101 8.81 -5.79 -7.15
N GLU A 102 9.81 -6.16 -7.93
CA GLU A 102 11.04 -5.39 -8.08
C GLU A 102 10.74 -3.97 -8.58
N LYS A 103 11.22 -2.97 -7.88
CA LYS A 103 10.99 -1.56 -8.23
C LYS A 103 12.11 -0.62 -7.79
N ILE A 104 12.11 0.55 -8.41
CA ILE A 104 12.81 1.71 -7.90
C ILE A 104 11.78 2.69 -7.33
N THR A 105 12.00 3.12 -6.10
CA THR A 105 11.17 4.12 -5.43
C THR A 105 12.02 5.32 -5.01
N TYR A 106 11.51 6.51 -5.27
CA TYR A 106 12.12 7.75 -4.80
C TYR A 106 11.14 8.54 -3.93
N TYR A 107 11.61 9.00 -2.78
CA TYR A 107 10.89 9.92 -1.90
C TYR A 107 11.65 11.24 -1.81
N THR A 108 10.95 12.36 -2.04
CA THR A 108 11.52 13.69 -1.82
C THR A 108 11.86 13.92 -0.34
N PRO A 109 12.77 14.84 -0.01
CA PRO A 109 12.79 15.40 1.34
C PRO A 109 11.42 15.95 1.71
N ARG A 110 11.06 15.87 3.00
CA ARG A 110 9.83 16.47 3.49
C ARG A 110 10.05 17.97 3.70
N VAL A 111 9.25 18.80 3.03
CA VAL A 111 9.33 20.27 3.09
C VAL A 111 8.00 20.81 3.60
N GLU A 112 8.03 21.57 4.70
CA GLU A 112 6.84 22.17 5.34
C GLU A 112 5.69 21.16 5.62
N GLY A 113 6.03 19.90 5.80
CA GLY A 113 5.07 18.82 6.02
C GLY A 113 4.70 18.03 4.77
N PHE A 114 5.01 18.50 3.57
CA PHE A 114 4.75 17.82 2.30
C PHE A 114 5.89 16.87 1.91
N GLN A 115 5.53 15.74 1.34
CA GLN A 115 6.43 14.79 0.72
C GLN A 115 5.76 14.16 -0.49
N LEU A 116 6.55 13.91 -1.52
CA LEU A 116 6.15 13.18 -2.72
C LEU A 116 6.97 11.90 -2.81
N GLY A 117 6.38 10.86 -3.41
CA GLY A 117 7.07 9.62 -3.73
C GLY A 117 6.62 9.10 -5.08
N VAL A 118 7.51 8.43 -5.77
CA VAL A 118 7.24 7.75 -7.04
C VAL A 118 7.94 6.41 -7.06
N SER A 119 7.21 5.39 -7.49
CA SER A 119 7.75 4.05 -7.75
C SER A 119 7.56 3.70 -9.21
N TYR A 120 8.53 3.05 -9.79
CA TYR A 120 8.44 2.40 -11.08
C TYR A 120 8.78 0.92 -10.90
N SER A 121 7.89 0.04 -11.37
CA SER A 121 8.11 -1.39 -11.43
C SER A 121 8.05 -1.85 -12.89
N PRO A 122 9.09 -2.52 -13.39
CA PRO A 122 9.10 -3.03 -14.77
C PRO A 122 8.11 -4.18 -15.00
N ASP A 123 7.74 -4.91 -13.95
CA ASP A 123 6.82 -6.05 -14.02
C ASP A 123 6.08 -6.18 -12.69
N SER A 124 4.79 -6.49 -12.74
CA SER A 124 3.94 -6.68 -11.56
C SER A 124 4.21 -8.00 -10.83
N ASN A 125 4.98 -8.90 -11.41
CA ASN A 125 5.25 -10.19 -10.81
C ASN A 125 6.14 -10.05 -9.57
N GLN A 126 5.75 -10.70 -8.50
CA GLN A 126 6.50 -10.69 -7.24
C GLN A 126 7.78 -11.51 -7.40
N ASP A 127 8.85 -11.09 -6.75
CA ASP A 127 10.14 -11.80 -6.65
C ASP A 127 10.72 -12.32 -7.98
N SER A 128 10.39 -11.62 -9.06
CA SER A 128 10.85 -12.01 -10.38
C SER A 128 12.29 -11.58 -10.62
N ASN A 129 13.19 -12.52 -10.60
CA ASN A 129 14.58 -12.33 -11.04
C ASN A 129 14.73 -12.43 -12.58
N GLY A 130 13.61 -12.49 -13.29
CA GLY A 130 13.55 -12.63 -14.73
C GLY A 130 13.48 -11.28 -15.45
N MET A 131 13.51 -11.34 -16.78
CA MET A 131 13.16 -10.18 -17.61
C MET A 131 11.65 -9.96 -17.55
N PRO A 132 11.18 -8.70 -17.64
CA PRO A 132 9.76 -8.38 -17.70
C PRO A 132 9.05 -9.17 -18.82
N ASN A 133 7.95 -9.82 -18.47
CA ASN A 133 7.17 -10.62 -19.41
C ASN A 133 5.95 -9.83 -19.90
N ARG A 134 6.11 -9.09 -20.98
CA ARG A 134 5.06 -8.24 -21.58
C ARG A 134 3.90 -9.02 -22.20
N ASP A 135 4.07 -10.32 -22.44
CA ASP A 135 3.01 -11.14 -23.05
C ASP A 135 1.97 -11.59 -22.02
N THR A 136 2.36 -11.73 -20.75
CA THR A 136 1.50 -12.32 -19.72
C THR A 136 1.30 -11.45 -18.48
N ASN A 137 2.21 -10.53 -18.20
CA ASN A 137 2.19 -9.71 -16.97
C ASN A 137 1.83 -8.27 -17.30
N ASN A 138 1.30 -7.57 -16.29
CA ASN A 138 1.24 -6.12 -16.32
C ASN A 138 2.66 -5.57 -16.14
N THR A 139 3.09 -4.71 -17.05
CA THR A 139 4.45 -4.17 -17.06
C THR A 139 4.46 -2.64 -17.10
N ASP A 140 5.62 -2.06 -16.81
CA ASP A 140 5.82 -0.61 -16.78
C ASP A 140 4.82 0.13 -15.85
N LEU A 141 4.74 -0.33 -14.60
CA LEU A 141 3.87 0.25 -13.60
C LEU A 141 4.47 1.53 -13.04
N VAL A 142 3.64 2.57 -12.94
CA VAL A 142 4.01 3.83 -12.28
C VAL A 142 3.04 4.06 -11.11
N MET A 143 3.59 4.23 -9.92
CA MET A 143 2.80 4.45 -8.71
C MET A 143 3.32 5.68 -7.97
N VAL A 144 2.45 6.63 -7.72
CA VAL A 144 2.81 7.90 -7.05
C VAL A 144 2.06 8.04 -5.74
N GLY A 145 2.73 8.63 -4.76
CA GLY A 145 2.15 8.99 -3.48
C GLY A 145 2.51 10.42 -3.12
N ALA A 146 1.58 11.10 -2.49
CA ALA A 146 1.78 12.41 -1.89
C ALA A 146 1.20 12.41 -0.49
N ASN A 147 1.92 12.97 0.47
CA ASN A 147 1.34 13.20 1.77
C ASN A 147 1.78 14.51 2.42
N PHE A 148 0.92 14.97 3.31
CA PHE A 148 1.17 16.08 4.20
C PHE A 148 1.03 15.60 5.64
N LYS A 149 2.00 15.93 6.49
CA LYS A 149 1.96 15.64 7.92
C LYS A 149 2.45 16.85 8.70
N LYS A 150 1.64 17.31 9.64
CA LYS A 150 2.00 18.46 10.50
C LYS A 150 1.47 18.27 11.94
N ASN A 151 2.28 18.72 12.89
CA ASN A 151 1.88 18.82 14.30
C ASN A 151 1.69 20.30 14.65
N MET A 152 0.55 20.62 15.26
CA MET A 152 0.15 22.00 15.58
C MET A 152 -0.50 22.01 16.97
N GLY A 153 0.17 22.60 17.97
CA GLY A 153 -0.43 22.83 19.29
C GLY A 153 -1.00 21.58 19.98
N GLY A 154 -0.34 20.42 19.86
CA GLY A 154 -0.80 19.15 20.43
C GLY A 154 -1.75 18.35 19.51
N MET A 155 -2.14 18.90 18.37
CA MET A 155 -2.89 18.20 17.33
C MET A 155 -1.94 17.76 16.21
N SER A 156 -2.13 16.56 15.70
CA SER A 156 -1.48 16.05 14.50
C SER A 156 -2.49 15.92 13.36
N ILE A 157 -2.09 16.27 12.16
CA ILE A 157 -2.88 16.06 10.94
C ILE A 157 -2.03 15.35 9.91
N GLY A 158 -2.61 14.35 9.26
CA GLY A 158 -2.06 13.65 8.10
C GLY A 158 -3.08 13.62 6.98
N VAL A 159 -2.65 13.92 5.76
CA VAL A 159 -3.46 13.82 4.54
C VAL A 159 -2.61 13.10 3.51
N SER A 160 -3.18 12.18 2.77
CA SER A 160 -2.50 11.45 1.72
C SER A 160 -3.36 11.30 0.48
N ALA A 161 -2.72 11.18 -0.66
CA ALA A 161 -3.30 10.78 -1.93
C ALA A 161 -2.30 9.95 -2.69
N GLY A 162 -2.79 8.93 -3.42
CA GLY A 162 -1.96 8.08 -4.24
C GLY A 162 -2.69 7.66 -5.51
N TYR A 163 -1.91 7.38 -6.53
CA TYR A 163 -2.36 6.89 -7.82
C TYR A 163 -1.34 5.91 -8.39
N GLY A 164 -1.81 4.83 -8.97
CA GLY A 164 -0.99 3.89 -9.70
C GLY A 164 -1.67 3.47 -11.00
N THR A 165 -0.87 3.23 -12.03
CA THR A 165 -1.35 2.77 -13.32
C THR A 165 -0.35 1.82 -13.96
N VAL A 166 -0.87 0.96 -14.83
CA VAL A 166 -0.10 0.09 -15.72
C VAL A 166 -0.02 0.80 -17.07
N THR A 167 1.16 0.87 -17.64
CA THR A 167 1.32 1.48 -18.98
C THR A 167 1.42 0.45 -20.10
N ASP A 168 1.60 -0.81 -19.76
CA ASP A 168 1.62 -1.91 -20.72
C ASP A 168 0.94 -3.15 -20.10
N ALA A 169 -0.32 -3.35 -20.44
CA ALA A 169 -1.11 -4.50 -20.01
C ALA A 169 -1.07 -5.60 -21.09
N PRO A 170 -1.07 -6.88 -20.69
CA PRO A 170 -0.99 -7.98 -21.67
C PRO A 170 -2.18 -7.97 -22.61
N SER A 171 -1.93 -8.12 -23.90
CA SER A 171 -2.94 -8.07 -24.96
C SER A 171 -4.06 -9.12 -24.80
N ALA A 172 -3.79 -10.21 -24.09
CA ALA A 172 -4.79 -11.22 -23.75
C ALA A 172 -5.86 -10.72 -22.76
N ALA A 173 -5.58 -9.66 -21.98
CA ALA A 173 -6.53 -9.05 -21.05
C ALA A 173 -7.53 -8.10 -21.73
N GLY A 174 -7.42 -7.89 -23.02
CA GLY A 174 -8.27 -6.96 -23.78
C GLY A 174 -7.98 -5.51 -23.39
N SER A 175 -7.49 -4.65 -23.97
CA SER A 175 -7.27 -3.18 -23.80
C SER A 175 -7.61 -2.56 -22.43
N LEU A 176 -7.45 -3.31 -21.32
CA LEU A 176 -7.64 -2.82 -19.97
C LEU A 176 -6.39 -2.04 -19.56
N GLU A 177 -6.58 -0.87 -18.99
CA GLU A 177 -5.52 -0.05 -18.41
C GLU A 177 -5.70 0.03 -16.88
N PRO A 178 -5.30 -1.01 -16.11
CA PRO A 178 -5.53 -1.05 -14.69
C PRO A 178 -5.00 0.19 -13.97
N SER A 179 -5.85 0.76 -13.12
CA SER A 179 -5.45 1.85 -12.24
C SER A 179 -5.96 1.65 -10.83
N ALA A 180 -5.29 2.28 -9.88
CA ALA A 180 -5.67 2.30 -8.47
C ALA A 180 -5.49 3.70 -7.90
N THR A 181 -6.47 4.15 -7.11
CA THR A 181 -6.38 5.41 -6.36
C THR A 181 -6.59 5.16 -4.89
N ASN A 182 -5.94 5.96 -4.05
CA ASN A 182 -6.24 6.02 -2.63
C ASN A 182 -6.13 7.44 -2.09
N PHE A 183 -6.94 7.71 -1.07
CA PHE A 183 -6.96 8.98 -0.35
C PHE A 183 -7.18 8.72 1.14
N GLY A 184 -6.56 9.51 2.00
CA GLY A 184 -6.74 9.37 3.42
C GLY A 184 -6.51 10.64 4.22
N VAL A 185 -7.27 10.78 5.29
CA VAL A 185 -7.14 11.86 6.29
C VAL A 185 -7.13 11.24 7.68
N LYS A 186 -6.19 11.69 8.50
CA LYS A 186 -6.04 11.27 9.89
C LYS A 186 -5.74 12.46 10.78
N ILE A 187 -6.46 12.58 11.88
CA ILE A 187 -6.26 13.63 12.88
C ILE A 187 -6.03 12.96 14.24
N GLY A 188 -5.10 13.49 15.02
CA GLY A 188 -4.82 13.01 16.37
C GLY A 188 -4.67 14.15 17.36
N MET A 189 -5.16 13.95 18.60
CA MET A 189 -5.01 14.88 19.70
C MET A 189 -5.21 14.18 21.05
N GLY A 190 -4.31 14.40 21.99
CA GLY A 190 -4.48 13.96 23.39
C GLY A 190 -4.67 12.44 23.56
N GLY A 191 -3.98 11.63 22.75
CA GLY A 191 -4.13 10.16 22.74
C GLY A 191 -5.30 9.66 21.89
N MET A 192 -6.19 10.54 21.44
CA MET A 192 -7.26 10.20 20.49
C MET A 192 -6.81 10.37 19.05
N SER A 193 -7.33 9.56 18.16
CA SER A 193 -7.22 9.78 16.72
C SER A 193 -8.52 9.40 16.02
N ALA A 194 -8.79 10.07 14.91
CA ALA A 194 -9.87 9.75 14.00
C ALA A 194 -9.33 9.80 12.57
N GLY A 195 -9.90 9.01 11.68
CA GLY A 195 -9.49 9.00 10.28
C GLY A 195 -10.57 8.46 9.38
N VAL A 196 -10.43 8.80 8.11
CA VAL A 196 -11.19 8.25 7.01
C VAL A 196 -10.25 8.04 5.84
N SER A 197 -10.43 6.95 5.13
CA SER A 197 -9.68 6.67 3.91
C SER A 197 -10.55 5.95 2.89
N MET A 198 -10.18 6.06 1.62
CA MET A 198 -10.82 5.39 0.51
C MET A 198 -9.79 4.90 -0.50
N ALA A 199 -10.15 3.87 -1.23
CA ALA A 199 -9.40 3.39 -2.37
C ALA A 199 -10.36 2.87 -3.44
N SER A 200 -9.92 2.95 -4.70
CA SER A 200 -10.63 2.36 -5.84
C SER A 200 -9.67 1.68 -6.80
N PHE A 201 -10.18 0.69 -7.48
CA PHE A 201 -9.56 0.03 -8.63
C PHE A 201 -10.47 0.18 -9.84
N GLU A 202 -9.90 0.46 -10.98
CA GLU A 202 -10.57 0.59 -12.29
C GLU A 202 -9.84 -0.26 -13.34
N ASP A 203 -10.58 -0.75 -14.31
CA ASP A 203 -10.09 -1.54 -15.44
C ASP A 203 -9.30 -2.81 -15.05
N HIS A 204 -9.61 -3.40 -13.91
CA HIS A 204 -9.06 -4.70 -13.53
C HIS A 204 -9.86 -5.85 -14.14
N GLY A 205 -9.17 -6.91 -14.57
CA GLY A 205 -9.80 -8.11 -15.14
C GLY A 205 -10.81 -8.81 -14.22
N SER A 206 -10.74 -8.58 -12.91
CA SER A 206 -11.72 -9.02 -11.90
C SER A 206 -12.84 -8.00 -11.64
N GLY A 207 -12.88 -6.91 -12.39
CA GLY A 207 -13.84 -5.81 -12.28
C GLY A 207 -13.41 -4.71 -11.30
N ASP A 208 -14.12 -3.59 -11.38
CA ASP A 208 -13.87 -2.41 -10.57
C ASP A 208 -14.28 -2.59 -9.11
N GLY A 209 -13.70 -1.83 -8.23
CA GLY A 209 -14.04 -1.87 -6.81
C GLY A 209 -13.63 -0.63 -6.03
N THR A 210 -14.37 -0.39 -4.95
CA THR A 210 -14.11 0.73 -4.02
C THR A 210 -14.16 0.22 -2.58
N SER A 211 -13.22 0.71 -1.76
CA SER A 211 -13.20 0.50 -0.32
C SER A 211 -13.20 1.83 0.41
N ILE A 212 -13.90 1.91 1.54
CA ILE A 212 -13.92 3.07 2.42
C ILE A 212 -13.75 2.58 3.85
N ASN A 213 -12.78 3.14 4.56
CA ASN A 213 -12.52 2.87 5.97
C ASN A 213 -12.70 4.15 6.77
N ALA A 214 -13.39 4.07 7.90
CA ALA A 214 -13.49 5.14 8.88
C ALA A 214 -13.27 4.56 10.27
N GLY A 215 -12.56 5.28 11.13
CA GLY A 215 -12.27 4.77 12.45
C GLY A 215 -11.83 5.83 13.44
N VAL A 216 -11.95 5.45 14.72
CA VAL A 216 -11.46 6.23 15.86
C VAL A 216 -10.61 5.33 16.73
N ALA A 217 -9.60 5.91 17.38
CA ALA A 217 -8.76 5.18 18.29
C ALA A 217 -8.40 6.06 19.49
N TYR A 218 -8.20 5.41 20.64
CA TYR A 218 -7.73 6.05 21.86
C TYR A 218 -6.62 5.23 22.48
N SER A 219 -5.55 5.90 22.89
CA SER A 219 -4.44 5.28 23.63
C SER A 219 -4.14 6.03 24.92
N SER A 220 -3.92 5.30 26.00
CA SER A 220 -3.52 5.83 27.30
C SER A 220 -2.59 4.85 28.01
N GLY A 221 -1.35 5.26 28.25
CA GLY A 221 -0.35 4.38 28.86
C GLY A 221 -0.10 3.11 28.02
N LYS A 222 -0.45 1.96 28.59
CA LYS A 222 -0.27 0.63 27.96
C LYS A 222 -1.55 0.10 27.29
N MET A 223 -2.63 0.87 27.32
CA MET A 223 -3.92 0.46 26.76
C MET A 223 -4.19 1.24 25.46
N GLY A 224 -4.76 0.55 24.50
CA GLY A 224 -5.28 1.13 23.27
C GLY A 224 -6.59 0.44 22.89
N VAL A 225 -7.52 1.22 22.34
CA VAL A 225 -8.77 0.73 21.78
C VAL A 225 -9.04 1.45 20.47
N SER A 226 -9.54 0.73 19.48
CA SER A 226 -9.95 1.27 18.19
C SER A 226 -11.26 0.64 17.73
N LEU A 227 -11.97 1.44 16.92
CA LEU A 227 -13.21 1.06 16.26
C LEU A 227 -13.20 1.61 14.85
#